data_dc31c923ce635b96b5db64bf9b00dd21
#
_entry.id   dc31c923ce635b96b5db64bf9b00dd21
#
_cell.length_a   1.000
_cell.length_b   1.000
_cell.length_c   1.000
_cell.angle_alpha   90.00
_cell.angle_beta   90.00
_cell.angle_gamma   90.00
#
_symmetry.space_group_name_H-M   'P 1'
#
loop_
_entity.id
_entity.type
_entity.pdbx_description
1 polymer ?
#
loop_
_entity_poly.entity_id
_entity_poly.type
_entity_poly.pdbx_seq_one_letter_code
_entity_poly.pdbx_strand_id
1 'polypeptide(L)'
;ISLNPNFGGELMVVSLGCAKLQPQRLLPPGSFAVVDERNIADVGLDDGAALDVVCLQDEKHVGFMSMIDSIMQTAEYHLERLNARRRETCPASDLVVGVQCGGSDAFSGVTANPAVGFAADLLVRAGASIMFSETTEVRDGVAQLTARAATPEVAAAIVREMQWYDEYLARGGADRSANTTPGNKKGGLSNIVEKAMGSIIKSGSAPIAGVLSPGEKLAQKGLIYAATPASD
;
A
#
# COMPACT_ATOMS: atom_id res chain seq x y z
N ILE A 1 0.10 8.83 0.94
CA ILE A 1 -1.30 8.48 0.58
C ILE A 1 -1.91 9.59 -0.26
N SER A 2 -1.86 10.86 0.17
CA SER A 2 -2.47 12.02 -0.53
C SER A 2 -2.04 12.18 -2.00
N LEU A 3 -0.83 11.79 -2.32
CA LEU A 3 -0.28 11.85 -3.68
C LEU A 3 -0.55 10.58 -4.50
N ASN A 4 -1.32 9.64 -3.98
CA ASN A 4 -1.63 8.41 -4.71
C ASN A 4 -2.61 8.73 -5.85
N PRO A 5 -2.25 8.45 -7.12
CA PRO A 5 -3.07 8.76 -8.28
C PRO A 5 -4.44 8.07 -8.27
N ASN A 6 -4.60 6.96 -7.53
CA ASN A 6 -5.88 6.28 -7.40
C ASN A 6 -6.96 7.11 -6.68
N PHE A 7 -6.55 8.08 -5.86
CA PHE A 7 -7.50 9.04 -5.26
C PHE A 7 -7.83 10.21 -6.19
N GLY A 8 -7.17 10.28 -7.34
CA GLY A 8 -7.48 11.24 -8.38
C GLY A 8 -7.28 12.71 -7.97
N GLY A 9 -6.55 13.01 -6.91
CA GLY A 9 -6.36 14.36 -6.40
C GLY A 9 -7.51 14.91 -5.54
N GLU A 10 -8.62 14.18 -5.44
CA GLU A 10 -9.78 14.55 -4.63
C GLU A 10 -9.68 13.90 -3.25
N LEU A 11 -8.89 14.48 -2.37
CA LEU A 11 -8.67 13.98 -1.02
C LEU A 11 -8.93 15.09 -0.01
N MET A 12 -9.67 14.77 1.05
CA MET A 12 -9.82 15.63 2.21
C MET A 12 -9.18 15.01 3.45
N VAL A 13 -8.81 15.83 4.40
CA VAL A 13 -8.27 15.42 5.70
C VAL A 13 -9.20 15.91 6.81
N VAL A 14 -9.56 15.01 7.70
CA VAL A 14 -10.29 15.37 8.92
C VAL A 14 -9.31 15.32 10.10
N SER A 15 -9.12 16.47 10.76
CA SER A 15 -8.22 16.64 11.91
C SER A 15 -9.01 16.98 13.17
N LEU A 16 -8.61 16.42 14.31
CA LEU A 16 -9.19 16.84 15.59
C LEU A 16 -8.84 18.29 15.92
N GLY A 17 -7.64 18.76 15.59
CA GLY A 17 -7.15 20.10 15.96
C GLY A 17 -6.22 20.12 17.16
N CYS A 18 -6.28 19.14 18.08
CA CYS A 18 -5.43 19.06 19.28
C CYS A 18 -4.33 17.99 19.21
N ALA A 19 -4.25 17.24 18.11
CA ALA A 19 -3.25 16.21 17.93
C ALA A 19 -1.82 16.81 17.87
N LYS A 20 -0.80 16.08 18.35
CA LYS A 20 0.60 16.48 18.17
C LYS A 20 1.03 16.50 16.69
N LEU A 21 0.44 15.62 15.87
CA LEU A 21 0.62 15.58 14.43
C LEU A 21 -0.48 16.43 13.77
N GLN A 22 -0.20 17.71 13.66
CA GLN A 22 -1.08 18.67 12.99
C GLN A 22 -0.92 18.58 11.46
N PRO A 23 -1.93 18.98 10.66
CA PRO A 23 -1.83 19.04 9.20
C PRO A 23 -0.57 19.76 8.70
N GLN A 24 -0.18 20.86 9.36
CA GLN A 24 1.02 21.64 9.04
C GLN A 24 2.35 20.86 9.19
N ARG A 25 2.34 19.77 9.97
CA ARG A 25 3.50 18.90 10.16
C ARG A 25 3.43 17.65 9.29
N LEU A 26 2.23 17.26 8.88
CA LEU A 26 1.97 16.06 8.08
C LEU A 26 2.06 16.35 6.57
N LEU A 27 1.62 17.54 6.17
CA LEU A 27 1.47 17.90 4.76
C LEU A 27 2.51 18.97 4.39
N PRO A 28 3.01 18.96 3.13
CA PRO A 28 3.93 20.00 2.66
C PRO A 28 3.29 21.39 2.74
N PRO A 29 4.07 22.44 3.03
CA PRO A 29 3.57 23.80 3.02
C PRO A 29 2.94 24.16 1.66
N GLY A 30 1.77 24.79 1.67
CA GLY A 30 1.03 25.19 0.48
C GLY A 30 0.28 24.04 -0.22
N SER A 31 0.31 22.80 0.32
CA SER A 31 -0.40 21.67 -0.26
C SER A 31 -1.79 21.44 0.34
N PHE A 32 -2.23 22.28 1.26
CA PHE A 32 -3.54 22.14 1.92
C PHE A 32 -4.13 23.49 2.29
N ALA A 33 -5.45 23.53 2.40
CA ALA A 33 -6.22 24.65 2.93
C ALA A 33 -7.10 24.16 4.09
N VAL A 34 -7.22 24.95 5.15
CA VAL A 34 -8.17 24.68 6.23
C VAL A 34 -9.53 25.24 5.81
N VAL A 35 -10.51 24.33 5.71
CA VAL A 35 -11.88 24.69 5.37
C VAL A 35 -12.53 25.37 6.57
N ASP A 36 -12.98 26.59 6.41
CA ASP A 36 -13.75 27.34 7.38
C ASP A 36 -15.06 27.88 6.76
N GLU A 37 -15.95 28.44 7.58
CA GLU A 37 -17.25 28.95 7.11
C GLU A 37 -17.14 30.08 6.05
N ARG A 38 -15.99 30.74 5.99
CA ARG A 38 -15.76 31.84 5.04
C ARG A 38 -15.32 31.34 3.67
N ASN A 39 -14.71 30.18 3.61
CA ASN A 39 -14.14 29.63 2.37
C ASN A 39 -14.77 28.30 1.91
N ILE A 40 -15.85 27.82 2.54
CA ILE A 40 -16.59 26.65 2.04
C ILE A 40 -17.07 26.89 0.58
N ALA A 41 -17.48 28.10 0.26
CA ALA A 41 -17.87 28.45 -1.11
C ALA A 41 -16.67 28.49 -2.09
N ASP A 42 -15.45 28.63 -1.56
CA ASP A 42 -14.22 28.71 -2.35
C ASP A 42 -13.45 27.37 -2.36
N VAL A 43 -13.99 26.33 -1.72
CA VAL A 43 -13.38 24.99 -1.72
C VAL A 43 -13.20 24.51 -3.15
N GLY A 44 -11.95 24.25 -3.54
CA GLY A 44 -11.58 23.76 -4.86
C GLY A 44 -11.61 24.79 -5.99
N LEU A 45 -11.75 26.07 -5.72
CA LEU A 45 -11.61 27.13 -6.73
C LEU A 45 -10.14 27.40 -7.10
N ASP A 46 -9.21 26.93 -6.28
CA ASP A 46 -7.78 27.06 -6.55
C ASP A 46 -7.30 25.79 -7.30
N ASP A 47 -6.95 25.93 -8.58
CA ASP A 47 -6.45 24.86 -9.46
C ASP A 47 -5.12 24.23 -8.98
N GLY A 48 -4.65 24.61 -7.82
CA GLY A 48 -3.36 24.25 -7.23
C GLY A 48 -3.36 23.02 -6.32
N ALA A 49 -4.29 22.08 -6.40
CA ALA A 49 -4.26 20.79 -5.69
C ALA A 49 -4.05 20.90 -4.15
N ALA A 50 -4.57 21.94 -3.52
CA ALA A 50 -4.58 22.00 -2.06
C ALA A 50 -5.57 20.97 -1.50
N LEU A 51 -5.11 20.17 -0.55
CA LEU A 51 -5.98 19.26 0.19
C LEU A 51 -6.86 20.06 1.14
N ASP A 52 -8.14 19.77 1.16
CA ASP A 52 -9.06 20.39 2.11
C ASP A 52 -8.94 19.73 3.49
N VAL A 53 -8.74 20.54 4.52
CA VAL A 53 -8.60 20.09 5.90
C VAL A 53 -9.78 20.60 6.72
N VAL A 54 -10.62 19.69 7.21
CA VAL A 54 -11.67 20.00 8.18
C VAL A 54 -11.13 19.81 9.59
N CYS A 55 -11.07 20.89 10.38
CA CYS A 55 -10.63 20.84 11.77
C CYS A 55 -11.85 20.75 12.70
N LEU A 56 -12.03 19.65 13.41
CA LEU A 56 -13.24 19.39 14.22
C LEU A 56 -13.35 20.28 15.46
N GLN A 57 -12.21 20.70 16.03
CA GLN A 57 -12.19 21.59 17.21
C GLN A 57 -12.09 23.08 16.84
N ASP A 58 -12.44 23.43 15.62
CA ASP A 58 -12.59 24.83 15.23
C ASP A 58 -13.76 25.47 16.00
N GLU A 59 -13.62 26.74 16.39
CA GLU A 59 -14.64 27.48 17.18
C GLU A 59 -15.99 27.59 16.46
N LYS A 60 -16.03 27.47 15.14
CA LYS A 60 -17.25 27.46 14.33
C LYS A 60 -18.14 26.24 14.59
N HIS A 61 -17.57 25.13 15.04
CA HIS A 61 -18.29 23.89 15.26
C HIS A 61 -18.99 23.93 16.64
N VAL A 62 -20.29 24.17 16.63
CA VAL A 62 -21.12 24.15 17.83
C VAL A 62 -21.86 22.81 17.91
N GLY A 63 -21.29 21.89 18.71
CA GLY A 63 -21.84 20.56 18.90
C GLY A 63 -21.46 19.56 17.76
N PHE A 64 -21.78 18.30 18.02
CA PHE A 64 -21.36 17.18 17.16
C PHE A 64 -21.93 17.25 15.74
N MET A 65 -23.20 17.69 15.61
CA MET A 65 -23.84 17.75 14.28
C MET A 65 -23.16 18.76 13.37
N SER A 66 -22.77 19.92 13.90
CA SER A 66 -22.01 20.91 13.11
C SER A 66 -20.69 20.38 12.55
N MET A 67 -20.00 19.52 13.32
CA MET A 67 -18.79 18.83 12.83
C MET A 67 -19.11 17.87 11.67
N ILE A 68 -20.18 17.08 11.81
CA ILE A 68 -20.63 16.15 10.77
C ILE A 68 -21.04 16.91 9.50
N ASP A 69 -21.80 17.99 9.64
CA ASP A 69 -22.27 18.80 8.50
C ASP A 69 -21.08 19.37 7.72
N SER A 70 -20.06 19.88 8.40
CA SER A 70 -18.83 20.39 7.75
C SER A 70 -18.08 19.30 6.98
N ILE A 71 -17.96 18.09 7.57
CA ILE A 71 -17.34 16.94 6.88
C ILE A 71 -18.16 16.57 5.64
N MET A 72 -19.48 16.46 5.78
CA MET A 72 -20.37 16.02 4.71
C MET A 72 -20.38 17.01 3.54
N GLN A 73 -20.47 18.31 3.81
CA GLN A 73 -20.42 19.34 2.77
C GLN A 73 -19.12 19.28 1.98
N THR A 74 -17.98 19.17 2.68
CA THR A 74 -16.67 19.06 2.01
C THR A 74 -16.59 17.76 1.20
N ALA A 75 -17.10 16.65 1.74
CA ALA A 75 -17.09 15.36 1.05
C ALA A 75 -18.01 15.37 -0.19
N GLU A 76 -19.18 15.97 -0.13
CA GLU A 76 -20.11 16.09 -1.26
C GLU A 76 -19.45 16.84 -2.42
N TYR A 77 -18.77 17.95 -2.14
CA TYR A 77 -18.02 18.67 -3.16
C TYR A 77 -16.98 17.78 -3.89
N HIS A 78 -16.15 17.05 -3.14
CA HIS A 78 -15.17 16.14 -3.73
C HIS A 78 -15.83 14.99 -4.49
N LEU A 79 -16.95 14.46 -3.98
CA LEU A 79 -17.71 13.38 -4.64
C LEU A 79 -18.31 13.84 -5.97
N GLU A 80 -18.83 15.07 -6.07
CA GLU A 80 -19.34 15.62 -7.33
C GLU A 80 -18.22 15.67 -8.40
N ARG A 81 -17.04 16.13 -8.03
CA ARG A 81 -15.87 16.17 -8.93
C ARG A 81 -15.43 14.78 -9.36
N LEU A 82 -15.36 13.81 -8.43
CA LEU A 82 -15.05 12.43 -8.75
C LEU A 82 -16.10 11.80 -9.68
N ASN A 83 -17.38 12.06 -9.44
CA ASN A 83 -18.48 11.53 -10.25
C ASN A 83 -18.56 12.17 -11.65
N ALA A 84 -18.01 13.37 -11.83
CA ALA A 84 -17.93 14.01 -13.14
C ALA A 84 -16.91 13.33 -14.08
N ARG A 85 -15.96 12.55 -13.52
CA ARG A 85 -14.93 11.86 -14.29
C ARG A 85 -15.51 10.76 -15.15
N ARG A 86 -14.89 10.53 -16.29
CA ARG A 86 -15.27 9.47 -17.22
C ARG A 86 -14.17 8.42 -17.29
N ARG A 87 -14.58 7.16 -17.42
CA ARG A 87 -13.65 6.06 -17.68
C ARG A 87 -13.27 6.06 -19.15
N GLU A 88 -12.00 5.76 -19.40
CA GLU A 88 -11.46 5.58 -20.74
C GLU A 88 -10.69 4.26 -20.83
N THR A 89 -10.46 3.80 -22.06
CA THR A 89 -9.70 2.57 -22.29
C THR A 89 -8.21 2.86 -22.12
N CYS A 90 -7.57 2.11 -21.22
CA CYS A 90 -6.13 2.16 -20.99
C CYS A 90 -5.50 0.80 -21.26
N PRO A 91 -4.23 0.73 -21.68
CA PRO A 91 -3.53 -0.53 -21.84
C PRO A 91 -3.28 -1.18 -20.47
N ALA A 92 -3.30 -2.52 -20.44
CA ALA A 92 -3.00 -3.27 -19.22
C ALA A 92 -1.60 -2.96 -18.65
N SER A 93 -0.69 -2.51 -19.53
CA SER A 93 0.66 -2.08 -19.15
C SER A 93 0.72 -0.87 -18.21
N ASP A 94 -0.39 -0.14 -18.05
CA ASP A 94 -0.48 0.99 -17.11
C ASP A 94 -0.87 0.55 -15.68
N LEU A 95 -1.27 -0.72 -15.54
CA LEU A 95 -1.61 -1.26 -14.23
C LEU A 95 -0.37 -1.49 -13.36
N VAL A 96 -0.48 -1.08 -12.12
CA VAL A 96 0.44 -1.42 -11.03
C VAL A 96 -0.39 -2.07 -9.93
N VAL A 97 -0.10 -3.33 -9.64
CA VAL A 97 -0.86 -4.12 -8.68
C VAL A 97 0.08 -4.63 -7.59
N GLY A 98 -0.22 -4.29 -6.34
CA GLY A 98 0.43 -4.87 -5.17
C GLY A 98 -0.32 -6.12 -4.71
N VAL A 99 0.41 -7.20 -4.43
CA VAL A 99 -0.13 -8.39 -3.76
C VAL A 99 0.42 -8.48 -2.35
N GLN A 100 -0.46 -8.75 -1.39
CA GLN A 100 -0.15 -8.74 0.03
C GLN A 100 -0.88 -9.90 0.73
N CYS A 101 -0.42 -10.26 1.92
CA CYS A 101 -1.10 -11.20 2.77
C CYS A 101 -2.43 -10.60 3.27
N GLY A 102 -3.43 -11.46 3.38
CA GLY A 102 -4.68 -11.15 4.07
C GLY A 102 -4.85 -12.11 5.25
N GLY A 103 -5.98 -12.81 5.33
CA GLY A 103 -6.17 -13.86 6.32
C GLY A 103 -5.48 -15.16 5.87
N SER A 104 -4.25 -15.39 6.32
CA SER A 104 -3.48 -16.58 5.95
C SER A 104 -3.95 -17.82 6.72
N ASP A 105 -4.24 -18.91 5.99
CA ASP A 105 -4.51 -20.23 6.52
C ASP A 105 -3.88 -21.31 5.60
N ALA A 106 -4.00 -22.59 5.98
CA ALA A 106 -3.43 -23.67 5.18
C ALA A 106 -4.07 -23.78 3.79
N PHE A 107 -5.36 -23.45 3.64
CA PHE A 107 -6.05 -23.53 2.35
C PHE A 107 -5.69 -22.38 1.41
N SER A 108 -5.40 -21.20 1.90
CA SER A 108 -5.00 -20.08 1.04
C SER A 108 -3.75 -20.37 0.23
N GLY A 109 -2.81 -21.16 0.79
CA GLY A 109 -1.62 -21.63 0.10
C GLY A 109 -1.86 -22.55 -1.10
N VAL A 110 -2.99 -23.25 -1.13
CA VAL A 110 -3.34 -24.21 -2.20
C VAL A 110 -4.54 -23.78 -3.06
N THR A 111 -5.19 -22.68 -2.71
CA THR A 111 -6.36 -22.15 -3.44
C THR A 111 -6.16 -20.69 -3.87
N ALA A 112 -6.36 -19.75 -2.96
CA ALA A 112 -6.34 -18.32 -3.26
C ALA A 112 -4.97 -17.84 -3.77
N ASN A 113 -3.88 -18.25 -3.11
CA ASN A 113 -2.55 -17.78 -3.48
C ASN A 113 -2.11 -18.27 -4.88
N PRO A 114 -2.32 -19.54 -5.29
CA PRO A 114 -2.09 -19.96 -6.67
C PRO A 114 -2.96 -19.22 -7.69
N ALA A 115 -4.23 -18.94 -7.37
CA ALA A 115 -5.11 -18.17 -8.26
C ALA A 115 -4.63 -16.73 -8.44
N VAL A 116 -4.22 -16.07 -7.36
CA VAL A 116 -3.60 -14.73 -7.41
C VAL A 116 -2.30 -14.77 -8.20
N GLY A 117 -1.45 -15.78 -7.98
CA GLY A 117 -0.20 -15.97 -8.72
C GLY A 117 -0.43 -16.15 -10.22
N PHE A 118 -1.43 -16.93 -10.60
CA PHE A 118 -1.80 -17.06 -12.01
C PHE A 118 -2.28 -15.75 -12.62
N ALA A 119 -3.10 -14.99 -11.90
CA ALA A 119 -3.53 -13.66 -12.33
C ALA A 119 -2.35 -12.69 -12.46
N ALA A 120 -1.40 -12.74 -11.51
CA ALA A 120 -0.15 -11.95 -11.58
C ALA A 120 0.65 -12.27 -12.86
N ASP A 121 0.81 -13.55 -13.19
CA ASP A 121 1.51 -13.98 -14.42
C ASP A 121 0.79 -13.49 -15.69
N LEU A 122 -0.54 -13.49 -15.71
CA LEU A 122 -1.32 -12.94 -16.83
C LEU A 122 -1.08 -11.44 -17.00
N LEU A 123 -1.12 -10.69 -15.91
CA LEU A 123 -0.90 -9.24 -15.91
C LEU A 123 0.53 -8.88 -16.31
N VAL A 124 1.53 -9.60 -15.81
CA VAL A 124 2.94 -9.40 -16.22
C VAL A 124 3.11 -9.65 -17.72
N ARG A 125 2.49 -10.70 -18.26
CA ARG A 125 2.50 -10.97 -19.73
C ARG A 125 1.81 -9.88 -20.54
N ALA A 126 0.82 -9.22 -19.96
CA ALA A 126 0.14 -8.06 -20.57
C ALA A 126 0.93 -6.73 -20.40
N GLY A 127 2.12 -6.77 -19.78
CA GLY A 127 3.00 -5.63 -19.60
C GLY A 127 2.78 -4.84 -18.32
N ALA A 128 1.90 -5.29 -17.43
CA ALA A 128 1.66 -4.66 -16.13
C ALA A 128 2.84 -4.82 -15.17
N SER A 129 2.85 -4.02 -14.11
CA SER A 129 3.76 -4.16 -12.98
C SER A 129 3.04 -4.82 -11.81
N ILE A 130 3.59 -5.93 -11.32
CA ILE A 130 3.09 -6.63 -10.14
C ILE A 130 4.14 -6.53 -9.04
N MET A 131 3.75 -6.02 -7.89
CA MET A 131 4.62 -5.97 -6.71
C MET A 131 4.17 -6.98 -5.67
N PHE A 132 5.08 -7.78 -5.17
CA PHE A 132 4.89 -8.56 -3.95
C PHE A 132 5.85 -8.06 -2.87
N SER A 133 5.42 -8.11 -1.65
CA SER A 133 6.11 -7.52 -0.51
C SER A 133 6.16 -8.46 0.68
N GLU A 134 6.32 -7.92 1.89
CA GLU A 134 6.30 -8.65 3.15
C GLU A 134 7.51 -9.57 3.30
N THR A 135 8.69 -8.97 3.48
CA THR A 135 9.95 -9.72 3.63
C THR A 135 9.87 -10.79 4.71
N THR A 136 9.15 -10.53 5.80
CA THR A 136 8.86 -11.53 6.85
C THR A 136 8.30 -12.82 6.27
N GLU A 137 7.37 -12.71 5.32
CA GLU A 137 6.61 -13.84 4.79
C GLU A 137 7.26 -14.52 3.58
N VAL A 138 8.35 -13.97 3.05
CA VAL A 138 9.05 -14.58 1.91
C VAL A 138 10.51 -14.94 2.23
N ARG A 139 10.99 -14.57 3.42
CA ARG A 139 12.38 -14.74 3.85
C ARG A 139 12.90 -16.16 3.75
N ASP A 140 12.07 -17.17 4.08
CA ASP A 140 12.47 -18.57 4.03
C ASP A 140 12.51 -19.15 2.63
N GLY A 141 12.00 -18.42 1.64
CA GLY A 141 12.00 -18.80 0.24
C GLY A 141 13.04 -18.07 -0.59
N VAL A 142 14.12 -17.56 0.00
CA VAL A 142 15.15 -16.82 -0.74
C VAL A 142 15.72 -17.62 -1.91
N ALA A 143 15.88 -18.93 -1.77
CA ALA A 143 16.37 -19.80 -2.85
C ALA A 143 15.39 -19.84 -4.04
N GLN A 144 14.08 -19.94 -3.76
CA GLN A 144 13.05 -19.94 -4.79
C GLN A 144 12.94 -18.57 -5.48
N LEU A 145 13.08 -17.47 -4.73
CA LEU A 145 13.05 -16.12 -5.29
C LEU A 145 14.28 -15.85 -6.15
N THR A 146 15.48 -16.19 -5.69
CA THR A 146 16.71 -15.98 -6.45
C THR A 146 16.77 -16.84 -7.71
N ALA A 147 16.21 -18.05 -7.67
CA ALA A 147 16.10 -18.92 -8.87
C ALA A 147 15.18 -18.33 -9.95
N ARG A 148 14.29 -17.40 -9.59
CA ARG A 148 13.39 -16.69 -10.51
C ARG A 148 13.89 -15.30 -10.88
N ALA A 149 15.04 -14.86 -10.38
CA ALA A 149 15.60 -13.57 -10.74
C ALA A 149 15.91 -13.49 -12.23
N ALA A 150 15.49 -12.41 -12.89
CA ALA A 150 15.72 -12.20 -14.32
C ALA A 150 17.20 -12.04 -14.66
N THR A 151 18.00 -11.53 -13.71
CA THR A 151 19.46 -11.34 -13.85
C THR A 151 20.19 -11.67 -12.54
N PRO A 152 21.50 -11.92 -12.60
CA PRO A 152 22.31 -12.11 -11.39
C PRO A 152 22.26 -10.92 -10.42
N GLU A 153 22.16 -9.70 -10.95
CA GLU A 153 22.09 -8.47 -10.16
C GLU A 153 20.78 -8.42 -9.34
N VAL A 154 19.67 -8.84 -9.93
CA VAL A 154 18.37 -8.96 -9.25
C VAL A 154 18.46 -10.03 -8.15
N ALA A 155 19.10 -11.18 -8.42
CA ALA A 155 19.31 -12.20 -7.40
C ALA A 155 20.15 -11.67 -6.23
N ALA A 156 21.23 -10.94 -6.52
CA ALA A 156 22.07 -10.30 -5.50
C ALA A 156 21.28 -9.25 -4.70
N ALA A 157 20.42 -8.48 -5.36
CA ALA A 157 19.56 -7.50 -4.69
C ALA A 157 18.56 -8.16 -3.74
N ILE A 158 17.92 -9.27 -4.13
CA ILE A 158 17.03 -10.04 -3.24
C ILE A 158 17.78 -10.47 -1.97
N VAL A 159 18.99 -11.06 -2.14
CA VAL A 159 19.80 -11.50 -0.99
C VAL A 159 20.16 -10.33 -0.08
N ARG A 160 20.54 -9.19 -0.65
CA ARG A 160 20.88 -7.98 0.12
C ARG A 160 19.70 -7.48 0.96
N GLU A 161 18.50 -7.44 0.41
CA GLU A 161 17.30 -7.03 1.16
C GLU A 161 16.95 -8.02 2.27
N MET A 162 17.17 -9.32 2.05
CA MET A 162 16.99 -10.34 3.09
C MET A 162 18.00 -10.19 4.23
N GLN A 163 19.27 -9.88 3.91
CA GLN A 163 20.30 -9.62 4.92
C GLN A 163 19.97 -8.35 5.71
N TRP A 164 19.58 -7.27 5.04
CA TRP A 164 19.14 -6.05 5.68
C TRP A 164 17.98 -6.30 6.65
N TYR A 165 17.04 -7.13 6.25
CA TYR A 165 15.89 -7.49 7.08
C TYR A 165 16.31 -8.30 8.32
N ASP A 166 17.21 -9.28 8.20
CA ASP A 166 17.73 -10.04 9.33
C ASP A 166 18.43 -9.10 10.35
N GLU A 167 19.22 -8.14 9.87
CA GLU A 167 19.85 -7.13 10.71
C GLU A 167 18.84 -6.19 11.37
N TYR A 168 17.77 -5.82 10.63
CA TYR A 168 16.69 -5.00 11.17
C TYR A 168 15.99 -5.69 12.34
N LEU A 169 15.67 -6.97 12.22
CA LEU A 169 15.09 -7.77 13.32
C LEU A 169 16.05 -7.91 14.49
N ALA A 170 17.33 -8.19 14.23
CA ALA A 170 18.34 -8.34 15.27
C ALA A 170 18.48 -7.08 16.14
N ARG A 171 18.41 -5.89 15.54
CA ARG A 171 18.43 -4.62 16.27
C ARG A 171 17.26 -4.44 17.22
N GLY A 172 16.09 -4.98 16.86
CA GLY A 172 14.88 -4.94 17.69
C GLY A 172 14.72 -6.12 18.63
N GLY A 173 15.60 -7.13 18.57
CA GLY A 173 15.47 -8.38 19.32
C GLY A 173 14.18 -9.13 18.93
N ALA A 174 13.69 -8.94 17.70
CA ALA A 174 12.42 -9.49 17.24
C ALA A 174 12.59 -10.89 16.64
N ASP A 175 11.62 -11.77 16.92
CA ASP A 175 11.53 -13.10 16.31
C ASP A 175 10.43 -13.11 15.25
N ARG A 176 10.83 -13.31 13.98
CA ARG A 176 9.88 -13.34 12.87
C ARG A 176 8.94 -14.56 12.91
N SER A 177 9.26 -15.61 13.66
CA SER A 177 8.36 -16.77 13.81
C SER A 177 7.02 -16.39 14.43
N ALA A 178 6.97 -15.26 15.15
CA ALA A 178 5.74 -14.67 15.69
C ALA A 178 4.74 -14.26 14.59
N ASN A 179 5.18 -14.09 13.35
CA ASN A 179 4.30 -13.78 12.21
C ASN A 179 3.36 -14.95 11.85
N THR A 180 3.62 -16.17 12.33
CA THR A 180 2.61 -17.23 12.34
C THR A 180 1.73 -17.06 13.58
N THR A 181 0.73 -16.20 13.48
CA THR A 181 -0.16 -15.83 14.58
C THR A 181 -1.01 -16.99 15.09
N PRO A 182 -1.60 -16.88 16.30
CA PRO A 182 -2.56 -17.89 16.79
C PRO A 182 -3.73 -18.14 15.81
N GLY A 183 -4.19 -17.09 15.10
CA GLY A 183 -5.22 -17.21 14.06
C GLY A 183 -4.75 -18.02 12.86
N ASN A 184 -3.53 -17.79 12.38
CA ASN A 184 -2.92 -18.57 11.30
C ASN A 184 -2.80 -20.06 11.68
N LYS A 185 -2.36 -20.35 12.91
CA LYS A 185 -2.25 -21.73 13.43
C LYS A 185 -3.62 -22.40 13.57
N LYS A 186 -4.63 -21.67 14.05
CA LYS A 186 -6.02 -22.17 14.08
C LYS A 186 -6.55 -22.46 12.68
N GLY A 187 -6.12 -21.69 11.68
CA GLY A 187 -6.41 -21.91 10.27
C GLY A 187 -5.57 -23.02 9.60
N GLY A 188 -4.75 -23.75 10.38
CA GLY A 188 -4.00 -24.92 9.92
C GLY A 188 -2.54 -24.69 9.52
N LEU A 189 -2.03 -23.46 9.60
CA LEU A 189 -0.60 -23.19 9.36
C LEU A 189 0.24 -23.66 10.55
N SER A 190 1.32 -24.40 10.30
CA SER A 190 2.19 -24.93 11.35
C SER A 190 3.31 -23.98 11.77
N ASN A 191 3.91 -23.30 10.83
CA ASN A 191 5.10 -22.46 11.06
C ASN A 191 5.29 -21.39 9.96
N ILE A 192 6.29 -20.53 10.16
CA ILE A 192 6.60 -19.43 9.26
C ILE A 192 7.10 -19.91 7.87
N VAL A 193 7.75 -21.06 7.80
CA VAL A 193 8.25 -21.60 6.52
C VAL A 193 7.09 -22.02 5.63
N GLU A 194 6.08 -22.71 6.18
CA GLU A 194 4.86 -23.07 5.45
C GLU A 194 4.11 -21.82 4.98
N LYS A 195 3.98 -20.81 5.85
CA LYS A 195 3.39 -19.53 5.49
C LYS A 195 4.16 -18.88 4.34
N ALA A 196 5.50 -18.88 4.39
CA ALA A 196 6.35 -18.30 3.36
C ALA A 196 6.17 -18.98 2.00
N MET A 197 6.08 -20.30 1.95
CA MET A 197 5.85 -21.02 0.69
C MET A 197 4.53 -20.61 0.05
N GLY A 198 3.45 -20.49 0.85
CA GLY A 198 2.16 -19.97 0.38
C GLY A 198 2.25 -18.53 -0.14
N SER A 199 2.98 -17.67 0.55
CA SER A 199 3.16 -16.27 0.15
C SER A 199 3.95 -16.11 -1.15
N ILE A 200 4.97 -16.95 -1.38
CA ILE A 200 5.75 -16.95 -2.62
C ILE A 200 4.90 -17.36 -3.83
N ILE A 201 4.03 -18.35 -3.68
CA ILE A 201 3.12 -18.79 -4.74
C ILE A 201 2.21 -17.64 -5.22
N LYS A 202 1.80 -16.76 -4.33
CA LYS A 202 1.01 -15.55 -4.63
C LYS A 202 1.66 -14.63 -5.66
N SER A 203 2.99 -14.63 -5.76
CA SER A 203 3.73 -13.85 -6.75
C SER A 203 3.79 -14.49 -8.16
N GLY A 204 3.16 -15.65 -8.36
CA GLY A 204 3.17 -16.37 -9.63
C GLY A 204 4.51 -17.04 -9.97
N SER A 205 4.73 -17.24 -11.27
CA SER A 205 5.91 -17.92 -11.81
C SER A 205 6.79 -17.03 -12.70
N ALA A 206 6.37 -15.81 -12.99
CA ALA A 206 7.13 -14.89 -13.84
C ALA A 206 8.54 -14.61 -13.27
N PRO A 207 9.53 -14.32 -14.12
CA PRO A 207 10.83 -13.85 -13.66
C PRO A 207 10.71 -12.58 -12.85
N ILE A 208 11.45 -12.48 -11.75
CA ILE A 208 11.52 -11.26 -10.93
C ILE A 208 12.41 -10.27 -11.67
N ALA A 209 11.79 -9.19 -12.19
CA ALA A 209 12.47 -8.20 -13.02
C ALA A 209 13.26 -7.18 -12.20
N GLY A 210 12.90 -6.98 -10.94
CA GLY A 210 13.59 -6.02 -10.09
C GLY A 210 13.25 -6.14 -8.62
N VAL A 211 13.96 -5.35 -7.82
CA VAL A 211 13.82 -5.25 -6.37
C VAL A 211 13.73 -3.78 -6.00
N LEU A 212 12.84 -3.45 -5.09
CA LEU A 212 12.75 -2.13 -4.47
C LEU A 212 13.12 -2.23 -3.00
N SER A 213 14.04 -1.39 -2.57
CA SER A 213 14.31 -1.18 -1.14
C SER A 213 13.16 -0.40 -0.48
N PRO A 214 13.03 -0.41 0.86
CA PRO A 214 11.96 0.30 1.54
C PRO A 214 11.88 1.79 1.17
N GLY A 215 10.72 2.23 0.68
CA GLY A 215 10.48 3.61 0.26
C GLY A 215 10.93 3.96 -1.15
N GLU A 216 11.55 3.06 -1.88
CA GLU A 216 11.96 3.25 -3.26
C GLU A 216 10.74 3.29 -4.21
N LYS A 217 10.82 4.14 -5.23
CA LYS A 217 9.74 4.27 -6.22
C LYS A 217 9.89 3.24 -7.32
N LEU A 218 8.76 2.69 -7.76
CA LEU A 218 8.71 1.80 -8.91
C LEU A 218 9.14 2.54 -10.18
N ALA A 219 10.20 2.04 -10.84
CA ALA A 219 10.75 2.61 -12.07
C ALA A 219 10.70 1.64 -13.27
N GLN A 220 10.32 0.38 -13.06
CA GLN A 220 10.35 -0.66 -14.08
C GLN A 220 9.09 -1.51 -14.07
N LYS A 221 8.84 -2.22 -15.18
CA LYS A 221 7.68 -3.10 -15.36
C LYS A 221 8.02 -4.56 -15.09
N GLY A 222 6.99 -5.37 -14.92
CA GLY A 222 7.11 -6.80 -14.65
C GLY A 222 6.85 -7.19 -13.21
N LEU A 223 7.35 -8.34 -12.80
CA LEU A 223 7.24 -8.79 -11.41
C LEU A 223 8.36 -8.17 -10.57
N ILE A 224 8.00 -7.48 -9.51
CA ILE A 224 8.92 -6.72 -8.65
C ILE A 224 8.80 -7.21 -7.21
N TYR A 225 9.94 -7.50 -6.60
CA TYR A 225 10.00 -7.69 -5.17
C TYR A 225 10.17 -6.33 -4.48
N ALA A 226 9.18 -5.91 -3.73
CA ALA A 226 9.21 -4.67 -2.95
C ALA A 226 9.52 -5.02 -1.49
N ALA A 227 10.76 -4.87 -1.07
CA ALA A 227 11.18 -5.20 0.29
C ALA A 227 10.49 -4.28 1.31
N THR A 228 9.83 -4.89 2.29
CA THR A 228 9.23 -4.18 3.42
C THR A 228 9.57 -4.87 4.73
N PRO A 229 9.91 -4.12 5.79
CA PRO A 229 10.24 -4.70 7.09
C PRO A 229 9.00 -5.14 7.86
N ALA A 230 7.84 -4.61 7.51
CA ALA A 230 6.56 -4.91 8.14
C ALA A 230 5.78 -5.93 7.31
N SER A 231 5.05 -6.79 7.98
CA SER A 231 3.81 -7.38 7.50
C SER A 231 2.67 -6.53 8.07
N ASP A 232 1.59 -6.40 7.32
CA ASP A 232 0.37 -5.68 7.70
C ASP A 232 0.06 -5.60 9.20
#